data_353803a7ad3c158c3ce1f23bbb2882c3
#
_entry.id   353803a7ad3c158c3ce1f23bbb2882c3
#
_cell.length_a   1.000
_cell.length_b   1.000
_cell.length_c   1.000
_cell.angle_alpha   90.00
_cell.angle_beta   90.00
_cell.angle_gamma   90.00
#
_symmetry.space_group_name_H-M   'P 1'
#
loop_
_entity.id
_entity.type
_entity.pdbx_description
1 polymer ?
#
loop_
_entity_poly.entity_id
_entity_poly.type
_entity_poly.pdbx_seq_one_letter_code
_entity_poly.pdbx_strand_id
1 'polypeptide(L)'
;AGLTPTVRDVGPFRVSEAGGIAIACGDVFDLEHLDMTGVAGLYDRASLIALPEDMRARYAETLCATLPAGTRGLTITIEYDQALRAGPPFSVGAPEVHARFGTRFAITQLCDDDILSDNPGFVAAGIPWLREHAFSLGIKPTSGMS
;
A
#
# COMPACT_ATOMS: atom_id res chain seq x y z
N ALA A 1 -22.47 -3.17 -15.27
CA ALA A 1 -23.44 -3.16 -14.18
C ALA A 1 -24.40 -4.31 -14.37
N GLY A 2 -24.93 -4.89 -13.32
CA GLY A 2 -25.85 -6.04 -13.42
C GLY A 2 -25.34 -7.32 -12.74
N LEU A 3 -24.20 -7.23 -12.03
CA LEU A 3 -23.71 -8.36 -11.23
C LEU A 3 -24.41 -8.34 -9.86
N THR A 4 -24.95 -9.50 -9.46
CA THR A 4 -25.50 -9.70 -8.11
C THR A 4 -24.40 -10.37 -7.28
N PRO A 5 -23.85 -9.71 -6.26
CA PRO A 5 -22.79 -10.29 -5.45
C PRO A 5 -23.34 -11.38 -4.51
N THR A 6 -22.52 -12.39 -4.28
CA THR A 6 -22.68 -13.30 -3.16
C THR A 6 -22.00 -12.68 -1.95
N VAL A 7 -22.69 -12.60 -0.82
CA VAL A 7 -22.19 -11.98 0.42
C VAL A 7 -22.03 -13.05 1.49
N ARG A 8 -20.88 -13.03 2.17
CA ARG A 8 -20.58 -13.94 3.31
C ARG A 8 -19.74 -13.22 4.36
N ASP A 9 -19.80 -13.70 5.58
CA ASP A 9 -18.94 -13.26 6.66
C ASP A 9 -17.74 -14.21 6.79
N VAL A 10 -16.54 -13.63 6.88
CA VAL A 10 -15.27 -14.35 7.09
C VAL A 10 -14.55 -13.71 8.27
N GLY A 11 -14.69 -14.27 9.46
CA GLY A 11 -14.22 -13.63 10.69
C GLY A 11 -14.84 -12.23 10.83
N PRO A 12 -14.04 -11.18 11.04
CA PRO A 12 -14.53 -9.82 11.17
C PRO A 12 -14.85 -9.14 9.82
N PHE A 13 -14.64 -9.84 8.69
CA PHE A 13 -14.87 -9.28 7.35
C PHE A 13 -16.22 -9.67 6.79
N ARG A 14 -16.86 -8.71 6.13
CA ARG A 14 -17.96 -8.96 5.20
C ARG A 14 -17.42 -8.99 3.78
N VAL A 15 -17.51 -10.14 3.14
CA VAL A 15 -16.95 -10.35 1.79
C VAL A 15 -18.08 -10.42 0.77
N SER A 16 -18.01 -9.54 -0.23
CA SER A 16 -18.90 -9.50 -1.38
C SER A 16 -18.14 -9.94 -2.62
N GLU A 17 -18.66 -10.91 -3.34
CA GLU A 17 -17.98 -11.51 -4.50
C GLU A 17 -18.88 -11.56 -5.71
N ALA A 18 -18.38 -11.08 -6.85
CA ALA A 18 -19.05 -11.14 -8.14
C ALA A 18 -18.05 -10.99 -9.29
N GLY A 19 -18.22 -11.74 -10.37
CA GLY A 19 -17.41 -11.58 -11.59
C GLY A 19 -15.92 -11.77 -11.40
N GLY A 20 -15.49 -12.60 -10.45
CA GLY A 20 -14.06 -12.82 -10.15
C GLY A 20 -13.43 -11.73 -9.27
N ILE A 21 -14.22 -10.79 -8.76
CA ILE A 21 -13.79 -9.75 -7.84
C ILE A 21 -14.38 -10.02 -6.47
N ALA A 22 -13.55 -10.04 -5.44
CA ALA A 22 -13.95 -10.10 -4.05
C ALA A 22 -13.60 -8.79 -3.33
N ILE A 23 -14.55 -8.22 -2.60
CA ILE A 23 -14.36 -7.03 -1.78
C ILE A 23 -14.58 -7.44 -0.33
N ALA A 24 -13.52 -7.37 0.48
CA ALA A 24 -13.57 -7.60 1.91
C ALA A 24 -13.69 -6.27 2.63
N CYS A 25 -14.79 -6.07 3.34
CA CYS A 25 -15.03 -4.89 4.17
C CYS A 25 -14.77 -5.24 5.63
N GLY A 26 -13.81 -4.55 6.23
CA GLY A 26 -13.36 -4.78 7.60
C GLY A 26 -12.10 -3.99 7.92
N ASP A 27 -11.51 -4.24 9.06
CA ASP A 27 -10.25 -3.61 9.47
C ASP A 27 -9.08 -4.32 8.77
N VAL A 28 -8.23 -3.56 8.11
CA VAL A 28 -7.04 -4.10 7.42
C VAL A 28 -6.07 -4.80 8.39
N PHE A 29 -6.07 -4.43 9.65
CA PHE A 29 -5.24 -5.06 10.67
C PHE A 29 -5.69 -6.47 11.05
N ASP A 30 -6.88 -6.88 10.62
CA ASP A 30 -7.45 -8.22 10.81
C ASP A 30 -7.24 -9.14 9.60
N LEU A 31 -6.35 -8.79 8.66
CA LEU A 31 -6.10 -9.56 7.42
C LEU A 31 -5.76 -11.03 7.66
N GLU A 32 -5.24 -11.39 8.83
CA GLU A 32 -4.95 -12.77 9.22
C GLU A 32 -6.19 -13.70 9.19
N HIS A 33 -7.40 -13.11 9.26
CA HIS A 33 -8.64 -13.86 9.20
C HIS A 33 -9.08 -14.22 7.77
N LEU A 34 -8.42 -13.63 6.76
CA LEU A 34 -8.65 -13.95 5.35
C LEU A 34 -7.67 -15.02 4.86
N ASP A 35 -8.14 -15.89 3.98
CA ASP A 35 -7.27 -16.83 3.29
C ASP A 35 -6.45 -16.09 2.23
N MET A 36 -5.18 -15.88 2.51
CA MET A 36 -4.24 -15.17 1.64
C MET A 36 -3.41 -16.11 0.77
N THR A 37 -3.59 -17.43 0.86
CA THR A 37 -2.73 -18.42 0.20
C THR A 37 -2.67 -18.32 -1.33
N GLY A 38 -3.73 -17.83 -1.96
CA GLY A 38 -3.77 -17.61 -3.41
C GLY A 38 -3.25 -16.25 -3.88
N VAL A 39 -2.81 -15.38 -2.96
CA VAL A 39 -2.38 -14.03 -3.32
C VAL A 39 -0.96 -14.07 -3.90
N ALA A 40 -0.82 -13.59 -5.13
CA ALA A 40 0.46 -13.51 -5.85
C ALA A 40 0.93 -12.06 -6.05
N GLY A 41 0.05 -11.09 -5.90
CA GLY A 41 0.37 -9.67 -6.11
C GLY A 41 -0.30 -8.75 -5.12
N LEU A 42 0.36 -7.64 -4.83
CA LEU A 42 -0.13 -6.53 -4.03
C LEU A 42 -0.09 -5.25 -4.86
N TYR A 43 -1.18 -4.50 -4.87
CA TYR A 43 -1.20 -3.15 -5.42
C TYR A 43 -1.70 -2.19 -4.35
N ASP A 44 -0.85 -1.24 -3.97
CA ASP A 44 -1.18 -0.19 -3.01
C ASP A 44 -0.89 1.18 -3.60
N ARG A 45 -1.93 1.95 -3.85
CA ARG A 45 -1.80 3.33 -4.34
C ARG A 45 -2.25 4.38 -3.34
N ALA A 46 -3.16 4.06 -2.45
CA ALA A 46 -3.79 5.04 -1.58
C ALA A 46 -3.78 4.64 -0.10
N SER A 47 -3.57 3.37 0.22
CA SER A 47 -3.72 2.88 1.59
C SER A 47 -2.59 3.36 2.48
N LEU A 48 -1.34 3.19 2.07
CA LEU A 48 -0.19 3.57 2.89
C LEU A 48 -0.18 5.07 3.22
N ILE A 49 -0.41 5.92 2.22
CA ILE A 49 -0.40 7.37 2.37
C ILE A 49 -1.65 7.95 3.08
N ALA A 50 -2.68 7.14 3.26
CA ALA A 50 -3.86 7.53 4.03
C ALA A 50 -3.69 7.37 5.54
N LEU A 51 -2.65 6.67 5.97
CA LEU A 51 -2.44 6.30 7.38
C LEU A 51 -1.40 7.22 8.04
N PRO A 52 -1.63 7.63 9.31
CA PRO A 52 -0.60 8.27 10.10
C PRO A 52 0.58 7.31 10.38
N GLU A 53 1.70 7.85 10.77
CA GLU A 53 2.98 7.14 10.82
C GLU A 53 2.95 5.85 11.66
N ASP A 54 2.35 5.90 12.85
CA ASP A 54 2.21 4.74 13.72
C ASP A 54 1.35 3.62 13.09
N MET A 55 0.30 4.01 12.40
CA MET A 55 -0.54 3.06 11.68
C MET A 55 0.15 2.51 10.42
N ARG A 56 1.00 3.31 9.74
CA ARG A 56 1.78 2.82 8.59
C ARG A 56 2.74 1.71 8.99
N ALA A 57 3.37 1.82 10.16
CA ALA A 57 4.22 0.76 10.68
C ALA A 57 3.44 -0.54 10.85
N ARG A 58 2.30 -0.49 11.53
CA ARG A 58 1.42 -1.65 11.74
C ARG A 58 0.87 -2.22 10.44
N TYR A 59 0.50 -1.37 9.50
CA TYR A 59 0.02 -1.76 8.18
C TYR A 59 1.08 -2.56 7.41
N ALA A 60 2.30 -2.06 7.35
CA ALA A 60 3.40 -2.77 6.70
C ALA A 60 3.72 -4.11 7.38
N GLU A 61 3.73 -4.15 8.71
CA GLU A 61 3.90 -5.38 9.49
C GLU A 61 2.79 -6.40 9.18
N THR A 62 1.53 -5.96 9.15
CA THR A 62 0.39 -6.82 8.81
C THR A 62 0.53 -7.40 7.41
N LEU A 63 0.86 -6.59 6.42
CA LEU A 63 1.07 -7.07 5.05
C LEU A 63 2.25 -8.05 4.96
N CYS A 64 3.37 -7.73 5.59
CA CYS A 64 4.54 -8.59 5.60
C CYS A 64 4.29 -9.94 6.27
N ALA A 65 3.44 -9.97 7.30
CA ALA A 65 3.10 -11.19 8.03
C ALA A 65 2.07 -12.06 7.30
N THR A 66 1.13 -11.45 6.56
CA THR A 66 -0.01 -12.16 5.97
C THR A 66 0.17 -12.55 4.50
N LEU A 67 0.98 -11.79 3.75
CA LEU A 67 1.22 -12.10 2.33
C LEU A 67 2.07 -13.36 2.17
N PRO A 68 1.71 -14.29 1.25
CA PRO A 68 2.48 -15.49 1.00
C PRO A 68 3.91 -15.21 0.53
N ALA A 69 4.79 -16.16 0.74
CA ALA A 69 6.12 -16.15 0.12
C ALA A 69 5.98 -16.09 -1.40
N GLY A 70 6.81 -15.28 -2.06
CA GLY A 70 6.74 -15.09 -3.50
C GLY A 70 5.76 -14.01 -3.97
N THR A 71 4.97 -13.42 -3.09
CA THR A 71 4.14 -12.26 -3.43
C THR A 71 5.03 -11.11 -3.88
N ARG A 72 4.64 -10.46 -4.98
CA ARG A 72 5.26 -9.24 -5.48
C ARG A 72 4.29 -8.08 -5.38
N GLY A 73 4.80 -6.87 -5.31
CA GLY A 73 3.95 -5.71 -5.15
C GLY A 73 4.37 -4.50 -5.95
N LEU A 74 3.43 -3.58 -6.06
CA LEU A 74 3.63 -2.22 -6.52
C LEU A 74 2.99 -1.30 -5.50
N THR A 75 3.77 -0.39 -4.92
CA THR A 75 3.25 0.66 -4.04
C THR A 75 3.55 2.03 -4.61
N ILE A 76 2.57 2.91 -4.55
CA ILE A 76 2.67 4.27 -5.04
C ILE A 76 2.48 5.22 -3.85
N THR A 77 3.42 6.12 -3.68
CA THR A 77 3.41 7.11 -2.60
C THR A 77 3.53 8.52 -3.14
N ILE A 78 3.24 9.48 -2.30
CA ILE A 78 3.54 10.89 -2.56
C ILE A 78 4.47 11.43 -1.51
N GLU A 79 5.28 12.40 -1.89
CA GLU A 79 6.19 13.10 -0.99
C GLU A 79 6.07 14.61 -1.17
N TYR A 80 6.02 15.32 -0.07
CA TYR A 80 5.97 16.77 0.02
C TYR A 80 6.45 17.20 1.40
N ASP A 81 6.61 18.49 1.65
CA ASP A 81 6.95 18.97 3.00
C ASP A 81 5.75 18.80 3.95
N GLN A 82 5.79 17.75 4.76
CA GLN A 82 4.73 17.37 5.70
C GLN A 82 4.41 18.49 6.71
N ALA A 83 5.35 19.37 6.99
CA ALA A 83 5.12 20.49 7.90
C ALA A 83 4.12 21.51 7.36
N LEU A 84 3.95 21.55 6.04
CA LEU A 84 3.04 22.49 5.37
C LEU A 84 1.62 21.97 5.22
N ARG A 85 1.40 20.68 5.43
CA ARG A 85 0.06 20.05 5.33
C ARG A 85 -0.03 18.84 6.24
N ALA A 86 -1.08 18.80 7.07
CA ALA A 86 -1.24 17.75 8.08
C ALA A 86 -1.55 16.35 7.51
N GLY A 87 -2.11 16.26 6.30
CA GLY A 87 -2.65 15.01 5.74
C GLY A 87 -4.04 14.64 6.26
N PRO A 88 -4.65 13.52 5.85
CA PRO A 88 -4.25 12.73 4.69
C PRO A 88 -4.42 13.44 3.34
N PRO A 89 -3.75 13.04 2.27
CA PRO A 89 -2.70 12.03 2.24
C PRO A 89 -1.42 12.52 2.93
N PHE A 90 -0.69 11.59 3.53
CA PHE A 90 0.58 11.87 4.21
C PHE A 90 1.76 11.76 3.27
N SER A 91 2.83 12.48 3.58
CA SER A 91 4.10 12.41 2.85
C SER A 91 4.84 11.12 3.23
N VAL A 92 5.15 10.29 2.24
CA VAL A 92 5.87 9.03 2.41
C VAL A 92 6.95 8.91 1.33
N GLY A 93 8.18 9.15 1.71
CA GLY A 93 9.33 9.07 0.80
C GLY A 93 9.97 7.69 0.75
N ALA A 94 10.98 7.56 -0.13
CA ALA A 94 11.72 6.30 -0.32
C ALA A 94 12.33 5.75 0.97
N PRO A 95 12.95 6.55 1.86
CA PRO A 95 13.51 6.03 3.10
C PRO A 95 12.48 5.29 3.97
N GLU A 96 11.25 5.80 4.06
CA GLU A 96 10.19 5.14 4.82
C GLU A 96 9.74 3.85 4.15
N VAL A 97 9.55 3.82 2.83
CA VAL A 97 9.19 2.60 2.10
C VAL A 97 10.23 1.50 2.33
N HIS A 98 11.51 1.84 2.25
CA HIS A 98 12.60 0.91 2.54
C HIS A 98 12.59 0.43 4.00
N ALA A 99 12.33 1.32 4.95
CA ALA A 99 12.26 0.96 6.37
C ALA A 99 11.09 0.02 6.68
N ARG A 100 9.93 0.25 6.06
CA ARG A 100 8.71 -0.53 6.30
C ARG A 100 8.69 -1.89 5.62
N PHE A 101 9.18 -1.97 4.38
CA PHE A 101 9.07 -3.17 3.54
C PHE A 101 10.39 -3.84 3.22
N GLY A 102 11.51 -3.19 3.47
CA GLY A 102 12.84 -3.65 3.05
C GLY A 102 13.33 -4.91 3.75
N THR A 103 12.78 -5.29 4.90
CA THR A 103 13.09 -6.56 5.56
C THR A 103 12.49 -7.76 4.80
N ARG A 104 11.34 -7.56 4.19
CA ARG A 104 10.56 -8.59 3.51
C ARG A 104 10.79 -8.61 2.00
N PHE A 105 10.90 -7.45 1.37
CA PHE A 105 10.95 -7.28 -0.07
C PHE A 105 12.25 -6.65 -0.55
N ALA A 106 12.67 -7.03 -1.77
CA ALA A 106 13.64 -6.26 -2.54
C ALA A 106 12.91 -5.08 -3.17
N ILE A 107 13.31 -3.85 -2.82
CA ILE A 107 12.62 -2.63 -3.22
C ILE A 107 13.40 -1.95 -4.34
N THR A 108 12.70 -1.64 -5.42
CA THR A 108 13.23 -0.86 -6.54
C THR A 108 12.31 0.33 -6.81
N GLN A 109 12.86 1.52 -6.77
CA GLN A 109 12.12 2.72 -7.18
C GLN A 109 12.02 2.76 -8.70
N LEU A 110 10.79 2.84 -9.21
CA LEU A 110 10.50 2.81 -10.65
C LEU A 110 10.33 4.19 -11.25
N CYS A 111 9.79 5.13 -10.48
CA CYS A 111 9.64 6.52 -10.91
C CYS A 111 9.67 7.49 -9.72
N ASP A 112 9.93 8.75 -10.07
CA ASP A 112 9.97 9.90 -9.17
C ASP A 112 9.55 11.12 -10.00
N ASP A 113 8.24 11.36 -10.04
CA ASP A 113 7.64 12.34 -10.93
C ASP A 113 7.15 13.58 -10.18
N ASP A 114 7.37 14.75 -10.76
CA ASP A 114 6.76 15.99 -10.29
C ASP A 114 5.29 16.02 -10.75
N ILE A 115 4.38 16.01 -9.79
CA ILE A 115 2.95 16.00 -10.06
C ILE A 115 2.22 17.23 -9.49
N LEU A 116 2.94 18.26 -9.06
CA LEU A 116 2.34 19.41 -8.39
C LEU A 116 1.31 20.12 -9.28
N SER A 117 1.64 20.34 -10.56
CA SER A 117 0.76 21.05 -11.51
C SER A 117 -0.57 20.32 -11.75
N ASP A 118 -0.57 18.99 -11.59
CA ASP A 118 -1.76 18.15 -11.82
C ASP A 118 -2.63 18.01 -10.54
N ASN A 119 -2.17 18.63 -9.45
CA ASN A 119 -2.82 18.55 -8.13
C ASN A 119 -3.20 19.94 -7.59
N PRO A 120 -4.23 20.58 -8.13
CA PRO A 120 -4.58 21.97 -7.80
C PRO A 120 -4.87 22.19 -6.30
N GLY A 121 -5.33 21.17 -5.58
CA GLY A 121 -5.52 21.24 -4.14
C GLY A 121 -4.22 21.43 -3.34
N PHE A 122 -3.11 20.88 -3.82
CA PHE A 122 -1.79 21.08 -3.23
C PHE A 122 -1.23 22.45 -3.59
N VAL A 123 -1.43 22.88 -4.83
CA VAL A 123 -1.06 24.24 -5.27
C VAL A 123 -1.77 25.29 -4.43
N ALA A 124 -3.09 25.14 -4.26
CA ALA A 124 -3.91 26.07 -3.47
C ALA A 124 -3.53 26.08 -1.98
N ALA A 125 -3.01 24.96 -1.46
CA ALA A 125 -2.49 24.87 -0.10
C ALA A 125 -1.08 25.48 0.08
N GLY A 126 -0.48 25.98 -1.00
CA GLY A 126 0.86 26.61 -0.94
C GLY A 126 2.01 25.60 -0.85
N ILE A 127 1.77 24.34 -1.23
CA ILE A 127 2.81 23.31 -1.27
C ILE A 127 3.78 23.62 -2.43
N PRO A 128 5.09 23.80 -2.16
CA PRO A 128 6.03 24.24 -3.19
C PRO A 128 6.50 23.14 -4.12
N TRP A 129 6.36 21.86 -3.73
CA TRP A 129 6.74 20.72 -4.51
C TRP A 129 5.92 19.49 -4.08
N LEU A 130 5.60 18.62 -5.03
CA LEU A 130 4.88 17.36 -4.80
C LEU A 130 5.41 16.32 -5.77
N ARG A 131 5.90 15.21 -5.23
CA ARG A 131 6.44 14.12 -6.02
C ARG A 131 5.60 12.85 -5.85
N GLU A 132 5.40 12.12 -6.92
CA GLU A 132 4.85 10.77 -6.88
C GLU A 132 5.97 9.76 -7.10
N HIS A 133 6.03 8.76 -6.23
CA HIS A 133 6.98 7.68 -6.32
C HIS A 133 6.25 6.37 -6.57
N ALA A 134 6.81 5.50 -7.40
CA ALA A 134 6.37 4.12 -7.54
C ALA A 134 7.52 3.19 -7.17
N PHE A 135 7.21 2.17 -6.37
CA PHE A 135 8.18 1.18 -5.90
C PHE A 135 7.70 -0.22 -6.26
N SER A 136 8.59 -0.99 -6.86
CA SER A 136 8.43 -2.43 -7.01
C SER A 136 8.86 -3.12 -5.72
N LEU A 137 8.00 -3.99 -5.20
CA LEU A 137 8.28 -4.89 -4.08
C LEU A 137 8.54 -6.28 -4.65
N GLY A 138 9.80 -6.64 -4.77
CA GLY A 138 10.23 -7.90 -5.36
C GLY A 138 10.57 -8.95 -4.33
N ILE A 139 10.82 -10.16 -4.82
CA ILE A 139 11.29 -11.27 -4.00
C ILE A 139 12.75 -11.01 -3.63
N LYS A 140 13.08 -11.06 -2.34
CA LYS A 140 14.47 -11.00 -1.91
C LYS A 140 15.21 -12.25 -2.38
N PRO A 141 16.43 -12.09 -2.92
CA PRO A 141 17.26 -13.25 -3.17
C PRO A 141 17.51 -13.97 -1.85
N THR A 142 17.34 -15.30 -1.86
CA THR A 142 17.78 -16.13 -0.74
C THR A 142 19.27 -15.92 -0.58
N SER A 143 19.72 -15.57 0.63
CA SER A 143 21.13 -15.53 0.95
C SER A 143 21.66 -16.92 0.68
N GLY A 144 22.37 -17.11 -0.45
CA GLY A 144 23.06 -18.35 -0.72
C GLY A 144 24.06 -18.55 0.38
N MET A 145 23.86 -19.58 1.20
CA MET A 145 24.90 -20.06 2.06
C MET A 145 25.95 -20.67 1.14
N SER A 146 27.01 -19.92 0.90
CA SER A 146 28.21 -20.46 0.28
C SER A 146 29.01 -21.28 1.31
#